data_cef82bef0b2d0e144a703d385d031c52
#
_entry.id   cef82bef0b2d0e144a703d385d031c52
#
_cell.length_a   1.000
_cell.length_b   1.000
_cell.length_c   1.000
_cell.angle_alpha   90.00
_cell.angle_beta   90.00
_cell.angle_gamma   90.00
#
_symmetry.space_group_name_H-M   'P 1'
#
loop_
_entity.id
_entity.type
_entity.pdbx_description
1 polymer ?
#
loop_
_entity_poly.entity_id
_entity_poly.type
_entity_poly.pdbx_seq_one_letter_code
_entity_poly.pdbx_strand_id
1 'polypeptide(L)'
;PYENVFRIRGEVKPVKEAARYSELVKQQVPSKQGWPEFDIILLGAGDDGHTSSIFPGQEELLTSASVYVVSINPRNGQKRIAMTGYPILNARHVIFLITGKGKADVVEEICKSGDVGPAAYVAHHAQNVELFMDEGAALYIGDRK
;
A
#
# COMPACT_ATOMS: atom_id res chain seq x y z
N PRO A 1 -18.41 -12.68 -9.82
CA PRO A 1 -19.02 -12.08 -11.01
C PRO A 1 -18.20 -10.89 -11.49
N TYR A 2 -18.12 -10.67 -12.80
CA TYR A 2 -17.32 -9.58 -13.39
C TYR A 2 -17.79 -8.19 -12.97
N GLU A 3 -19.05 -8.02 -12.65
CA GLU A 3 -19.62 -6.76 -12.15
C GLU A 3 -19.05 -6.30 -10.81
N ASN A 4 -18.40 -7.19 -10.08
CA ASN A 4 -17.75 -6.87 -8.79
C ASN A 4 -16.22 -6.67 -8.90
N VAL A 5 -15.68 -6.68 -10.14
CA VAL A 5 -14.26 -6.50 -10.39
C VAL A 5 -14.01 -5.14 -11.04
N PHE A 6 -13.40 -4.26 -10.28
CA PHE A 6 -13.08 -2.89 -10.71
C PHE A 6 -11.57 -2.76 -10.88
N ARG A 7 -11.08 -2.88 -12.11
CA ARG A 7 -9.65 -2.78 -12.38
C ARG A 7 -9.19 -1.36 -12.71
N ILE A 8 -7.97 -1.05 -12.35
CA ILE A 8 -7.24 0.10 -12.87
C ILE A 8 -6.83 -0.21 -14.32
N ARG A 9 -7.03 0.75 -15.21
CA ARG A 9 -6.76 0.63 -16.64
C ARG A 9 -5.35 1.11 -16.95
N GLY A 10 -4.38 0.17 -16.94
CA GLY A 10 -2.97 0.49 -17.20
C GLY A 10 -2.67 0.95 -18.63
N GLU A 11 -3.59 0.73 -19.55
CA GLU A 11 -3.48 1.08 -20.97
C GLU A 11 -3.86 2.53 -21.32
N VAL A 12 -4.40 3.29 -20.36
CA VAL A 12 -4.79 4.70 -20.57
C VAL A 12 -3.80 5.66 -19.92
N LYS A 13 -3.95 6.96 -20.21
CA LYS A 13 -3.09 8.00 -19.61
C LYS A 13 -3.20 7.97 -18.08
N PRO A 14 -2.08 7.81 -17.35
CA PRO A 14 -2.09 7.61 -15.90
C PRO A 14 -2.86 8.68 -15.11
N VAL A 15 -2.69 9.95 -15.45
CA VAL A 15 -3.37 11.07 -14.76
C VAL A 15 -4.90 10.97 -14.90
N LYS A 16 -5.38 10.63 -16.10
CA LYS A 16 -6.83 10.44 -16.34
C LYS A 16 -7.36 9.24 -15.57
N GLU A 17 -6.59 8.17 -15.53
CA GLU A 17 -6.99 6.96 -14.83
C GLU A 17 -6.99 7.13 -13.31
N ALA A 18 -5.99 7.80 -12.75
CA ALA A 18 -5.96 8.10 -11.32
C ALA A 18 -7.20 8.89 -10.89
N ALA A 19 -7.59 9.89 -11.67
CA ALA A 19 -8.80 10.68 -11.43
C ALA A 19 -10.07 9.83 -11.56
N ARG A 20 -10.21 9.09 -12.67
CA ARG A 20 -11.39 8.21 -12.91
C ARG A 20 -11.53 7.17 -11.80
N TYR A 21 -10.44 6.50 -11.44
CA TYR A 21 -10.49 5.43 -10.45
C TYR A 21 -10.75 5.97 -9.04
N SER A 22 -10.23 7.15 -8.70
CA SER A 22 -10.56 7.84 -7.46
C SER A 22 -12.06 8.11 -7.34
N GLU A 23 -12.70 8.61 -8.40
CA GLU A 23 -14.15 8.85 -8.40
C GLU A 23 -14.96 7.54 -8.34
N LEU A 24 -14.54 6.51 -9.07
CA LEU A 24 -15.16 5.20 -9.00
C LEU A 24 -15.15 4.64 -7.58
N VAL A 25 -14.00 4.69 -6.90
CA VAL A 25 -13.87 4.21 -5.51
C VAL A 25 -14.75 5.03 -4.56
N LYS A 26 -14.79 6.35 -4.69
CA LYS A 26 -15.68 7.20 -3.89
C LYS A 26 -17.16 6.84 -4.07
N GLN A 27 -17.57 6.40 -5.25
CA GLN A 27 -18.95 6.00 -5.54
C GLN A 27 -19.29 4.60 -5.03
N GLN A 28 -18.33 3.68 -5.05
CA GLN A 28 -18.57 2.25 -4.78
C GLN A 28 -18.24 1.84 -3.35
N VAL A 29 -17.32 2.53 -2.71
CA VAL A 29 -16.83 2.19 -1.36
C VAL A 29 -17.44 3.13 -0.33
N PRO A 30 -18.00 2.62 0.77
CA PRO A 30 -18.51 3.46 1.85
C PRO A 30 -17.44 4.43 2.36
N SER A 31 -17.88 5.61 2.79
CA SER A 31 -17.01 6.65 3.31
C SER A 31 -17.03 6.67 4.83
N LYS A 32 -15.87 6.86 5.46
CA LYS A 32 -15.72 7.15 6.88
C LYS A 32 -14.77 8.33 7.05
N GLN A 33 -15.22 9.37 7.74
CA GLN A 33 -14.44 10.59 7.95
C GLN A 33 -13.93 11.25 6.65
N GLY A 34 -14.73 11.17 5.59
CA GLY A 34 -14.41 11.76 4.30
C GLY A 34 -13.52 10.92 3.38
N TRP A 35 -13.08 9.74 3.82
CA TRP A 35 -12.23 8.84 3.05
C TRP A 35 -12.92 7.49 2.78
N PRO A 36 -12.66 6.83 1.64
CA PRO A 36 -13.13 5.48 1.42
C PRO A 36 -12.68 4.54 2.53
N GLU A 37 -13.59 3.73 3.06
CA GLU A 37 -13.30 2.69 4.04
C GLU A 37 -13.45 1.32 3.39
N PHE A 38 -12.35 0.69 3.03
CA PHE A 38 -12.33 -0.70 2.56
C PHE A 38 -12.42 -1.65 3.76
N ASP A 39 -13.10 -2.77 3.58
CA ASP A 39 -13.10 -3.84 4.59
C ASP A 39 -11.71 -4.45 4.74
N ILE A 40 -11.05 -4.75 3.61
CA ILE A 40 -9.70 -5.33 3.57
C ILE A 40 -8.90 -4.66 2.47
N ILE A 41 -7.67 -4.27 2.79
CA ILE A 41 -6.65 -3.92 1.80
C ILE A 41 -5.51 -4.93 1.91
N LEU A 42 -5.20 -5.57 0.79
CA LEU A 42 -4.05 -6.49 0.68
C LEU A 42 -2.87 -5.75 0.06
N LEU A 43 -1.74 -5.75 0.77
CA LEU A 43 -0.51 -5.08 0.37
C LEU A 43 0.65 -6.05 0.29
N GLY A 44 1.60 -5.75 -0.59
CA GLY A 44 2.97 -6.24 -0.53
C GLY A 44 3.91 -5.16 -0.02
N ALA A 45 5.18 -5.53 0.16
CA ALA A 45 6.26 -4.59 0.41
C ALA A 45 7.41 -4.83 -0.56
N GLY A 46 7.96 -3.76 -1.12
CA GLY A 46 9.19 -3.84 -1.89
C GLY A 46 10.41 -4.02 -0.98
N ASP A 47 11.50 -4.52 -1.51
CA ASP A 47 12.79 -4.61 -0.81
C ASP A 47 13.37 -3.23 -0.42
N ASP A 48 12.91 -2.16 -1.08
CA ASP A 48 13.20 -0.77 -0.77
C ASP A 48 12.25 -0.13 0.26
N GLY A 49 11.29 -0.88 0.78
CA GLY A 49 10.31 -0.42 1.75
C GLY A 49 9.07 0.25 1.15
N HIS A 50 8.88 0.24 -0.18
CA HIS A 50 7.65 0.76 -0.77
C HIS A 50 6.45 -0.15 -0.50
N THR A 51 5.27 0.42 -0.48
CA THR A 51 3.99 -0.31 -0.53
C THR A 51 2.98 0.46 -1.38
N SER A 52 1.94 -0.21 -1.87
CA SER A 52 1.06 0.33 -2.92
C SER A 52 1.88 0.63 -4.17
N SER A 53 2.13 1.85 -4.48
CA SER A 53 3.21 2.38 -5.32
C SER A 53 3.69 3.71 -4.74
N ILE A 54 3.80 3.77 -3.42
CA ILE A 54 4.41 4.87 -2.68
C ILE A 54 5.85 4.46 -2.40
N PHE A 55 6.79 5.10 -3.08
CA PHE A 55 8.21 4.78 -3.01
C PHE A 55 8.94 5.67 -2.01
N PRO A 56 10.07 5.21 -1.45
CA PRO A 56 10.95 6.09 -0.67
C PRO A 56 11.28 7.38 -1.44
N GLY A 57 11.19 8.52 -0.76
CA GLY A 57 11.32 9.85 -1.37
C GLY A 57 10.01 10.43 -1.93
N GLN A 58 8.89 9.74 -1.76
CA GLN A 58 7.55 10.19 -2.17
C GLN A 58 6.57 10.11 -0.98
N GLU A 59 7.07 10.31 0.23
CA GLU A 59 6.30 10.19 1.47
C GLU A 59 5.15 11.18 1.55
N GLU A 60 5.18 12.28 0.79
CA GLU A 60 4.07 13.20 0.65
C GLU A 60 2.78 12.52 0.15
N LEU A 61 2.90 11.39 -0.54
CA LEU A 61 1.75 10.60 -1.00
C LEU A 61 1.02 9.88 0.15
N LEU A 62 1.66 9.72 1.30
CA LEU A 62 1.03 9.19 2.51
C LEU A 62 -0.01 10.15 3.10
N THR A 63 0.12 11.43 2.81
CA THR A 63 -0.78 12.50 3.29
C THR A 63 -1.46 13.26 2.15
N SER A 64 -1.49 12.69 0.96
CA SER A 64 -2.14 13.30 -0.20
C SER A 64 -3.65 13.47 0.01
N ALA A 65 -4.21 14.57 -0.51
CA ALA A 65 -5.64 14.83 -0.52
C ALA A 65 -6.42 14.00 -1.55
N SER A 66 -5.75 13.30 -2.44
CA SER A 66 -6.36 12.44 -3.47
C SER A 66 -6.39 10.99 -3.02
N VAL A 67 -7.38 10.22 -3.49
CA VAL A 67 -7.49 8.77 -3.18
C VAL A 67 -6.46 7.96 -3.96
N TYR A 68 -6.34 8.24 -5.26
CA TYR A 68 -5.31 7.66 -6.14
C TYR A 68 -4.56 8.77 -6.86
N VAL A 69 -3.26 8.58 -7.02
CA VAL A 69 -2.36 9.51 -7.69
C VAL A 69 -1.43 8.77 -8.64
N VAL A 70 -0.79 9.52 -9.53
CA VAL A 70 0.32 9.00 -10.31
C VAL A 70 1.59 9.10 -9.48
N SER A 71 2.27 7.99 -9.30
CA SER A 71 3.63 7.92 -8.74
C SER A 71 4.63 7.49 -9.81
N ILE A 72 5.91 7.64 -9.52
CA ILE A 72 6.98 7.27 -10.44
C ILE A 72 7.91 6.29 -9.73
N ASN A 73 8.08 5.10 -10.31
CA ASN A 73 9.06 4.15 -9.80
C ASN A 73 10.48 4.72 -10.00
N PRO A 74 11.23 5.00 -8.94
CA PRO A 74 12.54 5.64 -9.04
C PRO A 74 13.60 4.78 -9.72
N ARG A 75 13.40 3.46 -9.78
CA ARG A 75 14.37 2.53 -10.41
C ARG A 75 14.30 2.54 -11.93
N ASN A 76 13.14 2.74 -12.52
CA ASN A 76 12.94 2.60 -13.97
C ASN A 76 12.12 3.73 -14.60
N GLY A 77 11.68 4.72 -13.84
CA GLY A 77 10.86 5.83 -14.31
C GLY A 77 9.42 5.47 -14.71
N GLN A 78 8.99 4.23 -14.46
CA GLN A 78 7.64 3.79 -14.82
C GLN A 78 6.59 4.52 -13.99
N LYS A 79 5.60 5.08 -14.66
CA LYS A 79 4.43 5.68 -14.01
C LYS A 79 3.53 4.59 -13.47
N ARG A 80 3.08 4.76 -12.23
CA ARG A 80 2.18 3.89 -11.51
C ARG A 80 0.97 4.67 -11.04
N ILE A 81 -0.12 3.97 -10.76
CA ILE A 81 -1.28 4.52 -10.06
C ILE A 81 -1.24 3.98 -8.65
N ALA A 82 -1.05 4.86 -7.70
CA ALA A 82 -0.90 4.52 -6.30
C ALA A 82 -2.15 4.90 -5.51
N MET A 83 -2.64 3.98 -4.67
CA MET A 83 -3.52 4.34 -3.57
C MET A 83 -2.69 5.11 -2.55
N THR A 84 -3.20 6.24 -2.07
CA THR A 84 -2.51 7.13 -1.13
C THR A 84 -2.66 6.65 0.31
N GLY A 85 -1.99 7.32 1.25
CA GLY A 85 -1.94 6.87 2.63
C GLY A 85 -3.27 6.92 3.35
N TYR A 86 -4.06 7.98 3.25
CA TYR A 86 -5.31 8.10 4.01
C TYR A 86 -6.32 6.99 3.74
N PRO A 87 -6.66 6.61 2.49
CA PRO A 87 -7.54 5.48 2.26
C PRO A 87 -6.95 4.14 2.73
N ILE A 88 -5.63 3.96 2.66
CA ILE A 88 -4.99 2.75 3.21
C ILE A 88 -5.17 2.70 4.72
N LEU A 89 -4.86 3.78 5.43
CA LEU A 89 -4.98 3.85 6.90
C LEU A 89 -6.43 3.79 7.38
N ASN A 90 -7.40 4.17 6.53
CA ASN A 90 -8.82 4.15 6.85
C ASN A 90 -9.46 2.76 6.71
N ALA A 91 -8.78 1.80 6.11
CA ALA A 91 -9.27 0.44 5.94
C ALA A 91 -9.53 -0.23 7.30
N ARG A 92 -10.54 -1.11 7.35
CA ARG A 92 -10.83 -1.89 8.56
C ARG A 92 -9.74 -2.88 8.89
N HIS A 93 -9.16 -3.51 7.84
CA HIS A 93 -8.03 -4.43 7.95
C HIS A 93 -7.03 -4.17 6.84
N VAL A 94 -5.76 -4.08 7.21
CA VAL A 94 -4.63 -4.04 6.28
C VAL A 94 -3.84 -5.33 6.45
N ILE A 95 -3.70 -6.07 5.37
CA ILE A 95 -2.99 -7.35 5.35
C ILE A 95 -1.77 -7.20 4.45
N PHE A 96 -0.58 -7.38 5.02
CA PHE A 96 0.64 -7.54 4.25
C PHE A 96 0.88 -9.01 3.95
N LEU A 97 1.06 -9.32 2.67
CA LEU A 97 1.50 -10.64 2.21
C LEU A 97 2.90 -10.50 1.63
N ILE A 98 3.90 -11.02 2.34
CA ILE A 98 5.31 -10.85 2.02
C ILE A 98 5.99 -12.21 2.06
N THR A 99 6.55 -12.64 0.93
CA THR A 99 7.18 -13.95 0.81
C THR A 99 8.58 -13.87 0.17
N GLY A 100 9.41 -14.82 0.55
CA GLY A 100 10.74 -14.99 0.00
C GLY A 100 11.86 -14.36 0.84
N LYS A 101 13.01 -15.02 0.86
CA LYS A 101 14.20 -14.61 1.62
C LYS A 101 14.70 -13.19 1.26
N GLY A 102 14.53 -12.76 0.00
CA GLY A 102 14.88 -11.41 -0.44
C GLY A 102 14.06 -10.28 0.23
N LYS A 103 13.03 -10.64 1.00
CA LYS A 103 12.19 -9.71 1.77
C LYS A 103 12.53 -9.67 3.26
N ALA A 104 13.51 -10.47 3.73
CA ALA A 104 13.81 -10.57 5.15
C ALA A 104 14.21 -9.24 5.78
N ASP A 105 15.01 -8.43 5.08
CA ASP A 105 15.43 -7.11 5.57
C ASP A 105 14.24 -6.15 5.72
N VAL A 106 13.39 -6.04 4.70
CA VAL A 106 12.22 -5.16 4.77
C VAL A 106 11.19 -5.62 5.81
N VAL A 107 11.03 -6.92 6.01
CA VAL A 107 10.18 -7.46 7.08
C VAL A 107 10.75 -7.10 8.45
N GLU A 108 12.05 -7.22 8.64
CA GLU A 108 12.71 -6.79 9.89
C GLU A 108 12.48 -5.29 10.15
N GLU A 109 12.62 -4.45 9.14
CA GLU A 109 12.36 -3.00 9.25
C GLU A 109 10.91 -2.69 9.59
N ILE A 110 9.95 -3.36 8.94
CA ILE A 110 8.52 -3.21 9.26
C ILE A 110 8.22 -3.60 10.71
N CYS A 111 8.88 -4.63 11.24
CA CYS A 111 8.68 -5.11 12.60
C CYS A 111 9.44 -4.29 13.67
N LYS A 112 10.42 -3.49 13.29
CA LYS A 112 11.10 -2.55 14.20
C LYS A 112 10.19 -1.35 14.48
N SER A 113 10.38 -0.73 15.63
CA SER A 113 9.73 0.54 15.95
C SER A 113 10.35 1.66 15.12
N GLY A 114 9.54 2.35 14.31
CA GLY A 114 9.96 3.50 13.52
C GLY A 114 9.35 3.50 12.12
N ASP A 115 9.18 4.69 11.55
CA ASP A 115 8.56 4.89 10.24
C ASP A 115 9.64 4.91 9.15
N VAL A 116 10.35 3.80 8.98
CA VAL A 116 11.39 3.67 7.96
C VAL A 116 10.73 3.26 6.63
N GLY A 117 10.30 4.24 5.87
CA GLY A 117 9.67 4.05 4.58
C GLY A 117 8.16 3.79 4.62
N PRO A 118 7.52 3.78 3.45
CA PRO A 118 6.06 3.74 3.33
C PRO A 118 5.41 2.48 3.92
N ALA A 119 6.01 1.30 3.73
CA ALA A 119 5.45 0.05 4.25
C ALA A 119 5.46 0.03 5.79
N ALA A 120 6.56 0.44 6.42
CA ALA A 120 6.66 0.55 7.86
C ALA A 120 5.68 1.59 8.42
N TYR A 121 5.57 2.74 7.77
CA TYR A 121 4.60 3.76 8.14
C TYR A 121 3.16 3.22 8.16
N VAL A 122 2.74 2.55 7.10
CA VAL A 122 1.40 1.94 7.03
C VAL A 122 1.22 0.88 8.12
N ALA A 123 2.21 0.01 8.31
CA ALA A 123 2.14 -1.05 9.32
C ALA A 123 1.99 -0.52 10.74
N HIS A 124 2.58 0.64 11.04
CA HIS A 124 2.55 1.23 12.39
C HIS A 124 1.36 2.18 12.62
N HIS A 125 0.74 2.70 11.55
CA HIS A 125 -0.36 3.69 11.67
C HIS A 125 -1.73 3.16 11.31
N ALA A 126 -1.84 2.04 10.58
CA ALA A 126 -3.13 1.44 10.28
C ALA A 126 -3.77 0.80 11.52
N GLN A 127 -5.11 0.75 11.56
CA GLN A 127 -5.86 0.33 12.74
C GLN A 127 -5.68 -1.15 13.07
N ASN A 128 -5.80 -2.02 12.07
CA ASN A 128 -5.70 -3.47 12.21
C ASN A 128 -4.77 -3.99 11.13
N VAL A 129 -3.56 -4.37 11.50
CA VAL A 129 -2.53 -4.84 10.58
C VAL A 129 -2.17 -6.28 10.88
N GLU A 130 -2.15 -7.09 9.84
CA GLU A 130 -1.66 -8.46 9.89
C GLU A 130 -0.54 -8.63 8.87
N LEU A 131 0.53 -9.30 9.26
CA LEU A 131 1.62 -9.70 8.39
C LEU A 131 1.58 -11.19 8.17
N PHE A 132 1.30 -11.60 6.92
CA PHE A 132 1.44 -12.98 6.47
C PHE A 132 2.76 -13.11 5.72
N MET A 133 3.61 -14.01 6.18
CA MET A 133 4.94 -14.20 5.62
C MET A 133 5.33 -15.68 5.65
N ASP A 134 6.21 -16.08 4.74
CA ASP A 134 6.85 -17.39 4.80
C ASP A 134 8.11 -17.36 5.68
N GLU A 135 8.69 -18.53 5.93
CA GLU A 135 9.92 -18.67 6.73
C GLU A 135 11.08 -17.84 6.17
N GLY A 136 11.17 -17.73 4.84
CA GLY A 136 12.22 -16.95 4.18
C GLY A 136 12.10 -15.47 4.48
N ALA A 137 10.91 -14.90 4.39
CA ALA A 137 10.66 -13.50 4.71
C ALA A 137 10.79 -13.22 6.22
N ALA A 138 10.50 -14.20 7.07
CA ALA A 138 10.57 -14.08 8.53
C ALA A 138 11.98 -14.35 9.12
N LEU A 139 12.99 -14.55 8.28
CA LEU A 139 14.32 -15.03 8.69
C LEU A 139 14.95 -14.23 9.85
N TYR A 140 14.77 -12.92 9.87
CA TYR A 140 15.40 -12.06 10.88
C TYR A 140 14.51 -11.67 12.06
N ILE A 141 13.25 -12.16 12.08
CA ILE A 141 12.33 -11.88 13.19
C ILE A 141 11.97 -13.12 14.01
N GLY A 142 12.46 -14.32 13.62
CA GLY A 142 12.01 -15.63 14.11
C GLY A 142 12.44 -16.00 15.52
N ASP A 143 13.29 -15.24 16.24
CA ASP A 143 13.85 -15.62 17.55
C ASP A 143 13.71 -14.55 18.65
N ARG A 144 12.73 -13.70 18.58
CA ARG A 144 12.40 -12.83 19.73
C ARG A 144 11.37 -13.51 20.63
N LYS A 145 11.88 -14.40 21.48
CA LYS A 145 11.18 -14.84 22.68
C LYS A 145 11.06 -13.69 23.68
#